data_12afbd6dcd42f846394c94403e4eb077
#
_entry.id   12afbd6dcd42f846394c94403e4eb077
#
_cell.length_a   1.000
_cell.length_b   1.000
_cell.length_c   1.000
_cell.angle_alpha   90.00
_cell.angle_beta   90.00
_cell.angle_gamma   90.00
#
_symmetry.space_group_name_H-M   'P 1'
#
loop_
_entity.id
_entity.type
_entity.pdbx_description
1 polymer ?
#
loop_
_entity_poly.entity_id
_entity_poly.type
_entity_poly.pdbx_seq_one_letter_code
_entity_poly.pdbx_strand_id
1 'polypeptide(L)'
;PILILNERKNMFKERDFSLILIIICIALILFLGIREKKRHTHRLNKIPLRININGIRGKSTITRMIYSILREDQYHVIGKTTGTDARMLYWFTEKEYPVLRKPQGANIGEQRDIVQKVVKQKGNALVNECMAVNPDYQIVFQEDLVKANIGVIVNVMEDHMDVLGPTLQDIAQAFTATIPRNGKLVVMKDEFTDFFAKEAKKRKTELIVVDKNDIPESYLRKFNYLVFPDNVAIALGVAQAVGVEKDVALRGMLNAPPDPGAVEIKYFNANNTKNVFVNAFAANEPQSTKAILNKVESYDYPYTKKVVILNCRSDRVDRTRQFVENFIEDVEFDTLICTGKSTQMVTDLMQHLPEKTYINLENHDFSDIEKAILSESHQALIFCVGNIHGPGGKIAEFIEGIE
;
A
#
# COMPACT_ATOMS: atom_id res chain seq x y z
N PRO A 1 56.80 26.36 -44.61
CA PRO A 1 57.18 25.71 -43.34
C PRO A 1 56.66 26.48 -42.09
N ILE A 2 56.72 27.82 -42.08
CA ILE A 2 56.32 28.66 -40.90
C ILE A 2 54.86 28.63 -40.63
N LEU A 3 53.98 28.63 -41.65
CA LEU A 3 52.52 28.54 -41.52
C LEU A 3 52.08 27.23 -40.87
N ILE A 4 52.63 26.09 -41.26
CA ILE A 4 52.33 24.77 -40.70
C ILE A 4 52.73 24.64 -39.21
N LEU A 5 53.84 25.29 -38.84
CA LEU A 5 54.31 25.34 -37.44
C LEU A 5 53.40 26.22 -36.57
N ASN A 6 52.83 27.31 -37.10
CA ASN A 6 51.89 28.14 -36.39
C ASN A 6 50.51 27.45 -36.24
N GLU A 7 50.01 26.77 -37.26
CA GLU A 7 48.77 25.99 -37.16
C GLU A 7 48.89 24.85 -36.13
N ARG A 8 50.02 24.13 -36.13
CA ARG A 8 50.30 23.09 -35.10
C ARG A 8 50.36 23.71 -33.70
N LYS A 9 51.03 24.82 -33.49
CA LYS A 9 51.04 25.51 -32.18
C LYS A 9 49.69 25.98 -31.73
N ASN A 10 48.85 26.49 -32.61
CA ASN A 10 47.47 26.90 -32.28
C ASN A 10 46.63 25.67 -31.97
N MET A 11 46.73 24.59 -32.72
CA MET A 11 46.00 23.34 -32.47
C MET A 11 46.39 22.68 -31.12
N PHE A 12 47.67 22.74 -30.72
CA PHE A 12 48.13 22.30 -29.40
C PHE A 12 47.57 23.20 -28.30
N LYS A 13 47.55 24.50 -28.48
CA LYS A 13 47.02 25.47 -27.50
C LYS A 13 45.50 25.34 -27.30
N GLU A 14 44.74 25.10 -28.37
CA GLU A 14 43.30 24.82 -28.30
C GLU A 14 43.00 23.48 -27.61
N ARG A 15 43.80 22.44 -27.86
CA ARG A 15 43.67 21.14 -27.22
C ARG A 15 43.97 21.23 -25.72
N ASP A 16 44.98 21.95 -25.31
CA ASP A 16 45.35 22.13 -23.92
C ASP A 16 44.28 22.97 -23.17
N PHE A 17 43.73 23.98 -23.81
CA PHE A 17 42.59 24.76 -23.27
C PHE A 17 41.35 23.90 -23.09
N SER A 18 41.01 23.05 -24.06
CA SER A 18 39.85 22.13 -23.98
C SER A 18 40.03 21.11 -22.85
N LEU A 19 41.25 20.55 -22.68
CA LEU A 19 41.58 19.65 -21.58
C LEU A 19 41.44 20.32 -20.21
N ILE A 20 41.93 21.54 -20.04
CA ILE A 20 41.78 22.33 -18.82
C ILE A 20 40.31 22.57 -18.50
N LEU A 21 39.52 22.94 -19.50
CA LEU A 21 38.07 23.17 -19.33
C LEU A 21 37.34 21.89 -18.88
N ILE A 22 37.64 20.75 -19.47
CA ILE A 22 37.09 19.45 -19.08
C ILE A 22 37.45 19.12 -17.62
N ILE A 23 38.72 19.31 -17.22
CA ILE A 23 39.15 19.08 -15.85
C ILE A 23 38.41 19.98 -14.86
N ILE A 24 38.25 21.26 -15.21
CA ILE A 24 37.47 22.22 -14.38
C ILE A 24 36.01 21.77 -14.27
N CYS A 25 35.36 21.38 -15.36
CA CYS A 25 33.99 20.87 -15.34
C CYS A 25 33.86 19.63 -14.49
N ILE A 26 34.78 18.65 -14.61
CA ILE A 26 34.78 17.45 -13.77
C ILE A 26 34.95 17.82 -12.28
N ALA A 27 35.94 18.68 -11.97
CA ALA A 27 36.17 19.13 -10.61
C ALA A 27 34.95 19.85 -10.02
N LEU A 28 34.27 20.68 -10.80
CA LEU A 28 33.02 21.35 -10.40
C LEU A 28 31.89 20.36 -10.14
N ILE A 29 31.70 19.39 -11.03
CA ILE A 29 30.67 18.33 -10.85
C ILE A 29 30.95 17.52 -9.58
N LEU A 30 32.21 17.11 -9.37
CA LEU A 30 32.61 16.38 -8.15
C LEU A 30 32.39 17.23 -6.88
N PHE A 31 32.78 18.50 -6.91
CA PHE A 31 32.57 19.42 -5.80
C PHE A 31 31.09 19.59 -5.45
N LEU A 32 30.24 19.80 -6.48
CA LEU A 32 28.80 19.93 -6.31
C LEU A 32 28.19 18.62 -5.78
N GLY A 33 28.60 17.46 -6.27
CA GLY A 33 28.15 16.14 -5.80
C GLY A 33 28.55 15.89 -4.34
N ILE A 34 29.78 16.17 -3.95
CA ILE A 34 30.23 16.05 -2.56
C ILE A 34 29.46 17.00 -1.65
N ARG A 35 29.24 18.24 -2.08
CA ARG A 35 28.46 19.23 -1.33
C ARG A 35 27.01 18.77 -1.14
N GLU A 36 26.39 18.23 -2.19
CA GLU A 36 25.03 17.68 -2.12
C GLU A 36 24.95 16.50 -1.15
N LYS A 37 25.88 15.53 -1.25
CA LYS A 37 25.97 14.37 -0.35
C LYS A 37 26.14 14.80 1.12
N LYS A 38 27.02 15.77 1.41
CA LYS A 38 27.21 16.32 2.75
C LYS A 38 25.92 17.00 3.27
N ARG A 39 25.24 17.79 2.44
CA ARG A 39 23.98 18.44 2.79
C ARG A 39 22.89 17.42 3.09
N HIS A 40 22.76 16.39 2.25
CA HIS A 40 21.77 15.33 2.45
C HIS A 40 22.03 14.55 3.74
N THR A 41 23.29 14.14 3.99
CA THR A 41 23.67 13.47 5.24
C THR A 41 23.38 14.34 6.47
N HIS A 42 23.67 15.65 6.41
CA HIS A 42 23.32 16.57 7.49
C HIS A 42 21.80 16.65 7.74
N ARG A 43 20.97 16.58 6.70
CA ARG A 43 19.51 16.54 6.85
C ARG A 43 19.05 15.22 7.49
N LEU A 44 19.59 14.08 7.05
CA LEU A 44 19.27 12.77 7.64
C LEU A 44 19.59 12.72 9.14
N ASN A 45 20.69 13.32 9.57
CA ASN A 45 21.08 13.38 10.98
C ASN A 45 20.10 14.20 11.85
N LYS A 46 19.24 15.02 11.23
CA LYS A 46 18.17 15.75 11.94
C LYS A 46 16.90 14.92 12.11
N ILE A 47 16.83 13.74 11.52
CA ILE A 47 15.67 12.83 11.59
C ILE A 47 16.14 11.59 12.35
N PRO A 48 15.97 11.54 13.68
CA PRO A 48 16.50 10.45 14.50
C PRO A 48 15.89 9.09 14.18
N LEU A 49 14.60 9.04 13.85
CA LEU A 49 13.91 7.82 13.50
C LEU A 49 13.63 7.75 11.99
N ARG A 50 14.18 6.75 11.33
CA ARG A 50 13.99 6.51 9.89
C ARG A 50 13.69 5.04 9.68
N ILE A 51 12.49 4.77 9.17
CA ILE A 51 11.97 3.43 8.92
C ILE A 51 11.86 3.23 7.42
N ASN A 52 12.40 2.12 6.92
CA ASN A 52 12.32 1.73 5.50
C ASN A 52 11.56 0.41 5.39
N ILE A 53 10.44 0.42 4.66
CA ILE A 53 9.53 -0.72 4.51
C ILE A 53 9.70 -1.28 3.11
N ASN A 54 10.15 -2.53 3.02
CA ASN A 54 10.34 -3.28 1.77
C ASN A 54 9.53 -4.59 1.81
N GLY A 55 9.41 -5.25 0.68
CA GLY A 55 8.63 -6.48 0.49
C GLY A 55 7.75 -6.39 -0.75
N ILE A 56 6.92 -7.39 -0.99
CA ILE A 56 6.08 -7.46 -2.19
C ILE A 56 4.72 -6.79 -1.94
N ARG A 57 3.92 -7.27 -1.01
CA ARG A 57 2.55 -6.82 -0.76
C ARG A 57 2.39 -6.23 0.64
N GLY A 58 1.47 -5.28 0.80
CA GLY A 58 1.12 -4.70 2.10
C GLY A 58 1.99 -3.52 2.55
N LYS A 59 3.02 -3.14 1.80
CA LYS A 59 3.95 -2.03 2.16
C LYS A 59 3.24 -0.73 2.50
N SER A 60 2.31 -0.29 1.66
CA SER A 60 1.60 0.99 1.85
C SER A 60 0.70 0.96 3.09
N THR A 61 -0.04 -0.14 3.28
CA THR A 61 -0.89 -0.34 4.48
C THR A 61 -0.05 -0.32 5.75
N ILE A 62 1.07 -1.05 5.77
CA ILE A 62 2.00 -1.08 6.92
C ILE A 62 2.64 0.31 7.15
N THR A 63 2.99 1.03 6.08
CA THR A 63 3.50 2.41 6.17
C THR A 63 2.51 3.32 6.88
N ARG A 64 1.21 3.23 6.54
CA ARG A 64 0.12 4.00 7.14
C ARG A 64 -0.10 3.61 8.61
N MET A 65 -0.08 2.32 8.92
CA MET A 65 -0.20 1.83 10.29
C MET A 65 0.95 2.32 11.17
N ILE A 66 2.19 2.17 10.72
CA ILE A 66 3.38 2.64 11.47
C ILE A 66 3.35 4.16 11.62
N TYR A 67 3.00 4.89 10.56
CA TYR A 67 2.81 6.34 10.64
C TYR A 67 1.80 6.70 11.72
N SER A 68 0.65 6.04 11.77
CA SER A 68 -0.41 6.34 12.72
C SER A 68 -0.04 5.94 14.16
N ILE A 69 0.70 4.83 14.35
CA ILE A 69 1.28 4.46 15.64
C ILE A 69 2.20 5.58 16.19
N LEU A 70 3.13 6.03 15.35
CA LEU A 70 4.09 7.05 15.75
C LEU A 70 3.42 8.42 16.02
N ARG A 71 2.38 8.72 15.25
CA ARG A 71 1.58 9.93 15.45
C ARG A 71 0.81 9.87 16.78
N GLU A 72 0.21 8.72 17.10
CA GLU A 72 -0.45 8.49 18.39
C GLU A 72 0.53 8.65 19.55
N ASP A 73 1.78 8.21 19.37
CA ASP A 73 2.88 8.35 20.34
C ASP A 73 3.58 9.72 20.25
N GLN A 74 2.92 10.74 19.71
CA GLN A 74 3.36 12.16 19.67
C GLN A 74 4.63 12.43 18.84
N TYR A 75 5.05 11.52 17.93
CA TYR A 75 6.11 11.84 16.99
C TYR A 75 5.64 12.86 15.95
N HIS A 76 6.52 13.78 15.57
CA HIS A 76 6.36 14.60 14.37
C HIS A 76 6.70 13.77 13.14
N VAL A 77 5.89 12.74 12.90
CA VAL A 77 6.13 11.74 11.87
C VAL A 77 5.66 12.22 10.49
N ILE A 78 6.44 11.90 9.48
CA ILE A 78 6.04 12.04 8.07
C ILE A 78 6.11 10.66 7.42
N GLY A 79 5.00 10.25 6.82
CA GLY A 79 4.87 9.02 6.05
C GLY A 79 4.98 9.28 4.55
N LYS A 80 5.56 8.33 3.81
CA LYS A 80 5.57 8.34 2.34
C LYS A 80 5.25 6.95 1.83
N THR A 81 4.15 6.82 1.09
CA THR A 81 3.82 5.62 0.34
C THR A 81 4.35 5.69 -1.09
N THR A 82 4.29 4.58 -1.82
CA THR A 82 4.73 4.47 -3.22
C THR A 82 3.58 3.95 -4.11
N GLY A 83 3.89 3.39 -5.25
CA GLY A 83 2.90 2.86 -6.19
C GLY A 83 2.29 3.93 -7.09
N THR A 84 1.15 3.58 -7.69
CA THR A 84 0.46 4.43 -8.67
C THR A 84 -0.09 5.71 -8.03
N ASP A 85 -0.60 5.62 -6.82
CA ASP A 85 -1.13 6.73 -6.04
C ASP A 85 -0.27 6.99 -4.79
N ALA A 86 0.98 7.41 -5.03
CA ALA A 86 1.92 7.71 -3.96
C ALA A 86 1.50 8.93 -3.13
N ARG A 87 1.50 8.79 -1.80
CA ARG A 87 1.01 9.79 -0.84
C ARG A 87 2.06 10.20 0.17
N MET A 88 1.94 11.45 0.60
CA MET A 88 2.64 12.01 1.77
C MET A 88 1.64 12.20 2.89
N LEU A 89 1.97 11.68 4.07
CA LEU A 89 1.21 11.84 5.32
C LEU A 89 2.00 12.74 6.26
N TYR A 90 1.34 13.72 6.89
CA TYR A 90 1.99 14.69 7.76
C TYR A 90 1.33 14.69 9.14
N TRP A 91 2.13 14.66 10.21
CA TRP A 91 1.68 14.60 11.60
C TRP A 91 0.67 15.69 12.02
N PHE A 92 0.66 16.84 11.33
CA PHE A 92 -0.17 18.01 11.65
C PHE A 92 -1.48 18.11 10.88
N THR A 93 -1.83 17.11 10.05
CA THR A 93 -3.06 17.12 9.24
C THR A 93 -3.54 15.70 8.97
N GLU A 94 -4.87 15.55 8.84
CA GLU A 94 -5.49 14.29 8.39
C GLU A 94 -5.46 14.14 6.86
N LYS A 95 -5.23 15.24 6.13
CA LYS A 95 -5.22 15.19 4.67
C LYS A 95 -3.93 14.56 4.16
N GLU A 96 -4.08 13.66 3.20
CA GLU A 96 -2.98 13.11 2.42
C GLU A 96 -2.71 13.96 1.21
N TYR A 97 -1.45 14.06 0.84
CA TYR A 97 -1.01 14.85 -0.31
C TYR A 97 -0.34 13.95 -1.35
N PRO A 98 -0.64 14.13 -2.64
CA PRO A 98 0.05 13.36 -3.67
C PRO A 98 1.55 13.67 -3.68
N VAL A 99 2.36 12.65 -3.97
CA VAL A 99 3.78 12.87 -4.27
C VAL A 99 3.89 13.49 -5.66
N LEU A 100 4.21 14.77 -5.71
CA LEU A 100 4.42 15.48 -6.97
C LEU A 100 5.71 14.97 -7.63
N ARG A 101 5.56 14.21 -8.69
CA ARG A 101 6.66 13.66 -9.49
C ARG A 101 7.03 14.58 -10.62
N LYS A 102 8.31 14.55 -10.99
CA LYS A 102 8.81 15.22 -12.18
C LYS A 102 8.30 14.51 -13.46
N PRO A 103 8.35 15.16 -14.63
CA PRO A 103 7.90 14.54 -15.89
C PRO A 103 8.58 13.20 -16.24
N GLN A 104 9.78 12.95 -15.70
CA GLN A 104 10.54 11.70 -15.85
C GLN A 104 9.92 10.51 -15.08
N GLY A 105 8.85 10.73 -14.32
CA GLY A 105 8.17 9.71 -13.54
C GLY A 105 8.83 9.42 -12.19
N ALA A 106 8.55 8.21 -11.66
CA ALA A 106 9.06 7.78 -10.37
C ALA A 106 10.57 7.55 -10.43
N ASN A 107 11.32 8.15 -9.49
CA ASN A 107 12.77 8.04 -9.41
C ASN A 107 13.23 8.01 -7.96
N ILE A 108 14.17 7.13 -7.61
CA ILE A 108 14.69 7.04 -6.23
C ILE A 108 15.28 8.36 -5.72
N GLY A 109 15.77 9.22 -6.61
CA GLY A 109 16.29 10.54 -6.27
C GLY A 109 15.27 11.49 -5.65
N GLU A 110 13.95 11.25 -5.84
CA GLU A 110 12.89 12.02 -5.17
C GLU A 110 13.02 11.96 -3.63
N GLN A 111 13.67 10.93 -3.12
CA GLN A 111 13.88 10.74 -1.68
C GLN A 111 14.69 11.87 -1.04
N ARG A 112 15.58 12.54 -1.79
CA ARG A 112 16.31 13.71 -1.30
C ARG A 112 15.37 14.88 -1.00
N ASP A 113 14.37 15.07 -1.87
CA ASP A 113 13.35 16.11 -1.71
C ASP A 113 12.41 15.77 -0.53
N ILE A 114 12.09 14.48 -0.35
CA ILE A 114 11.29 14.00 0.80
C ILE A 114 12.03 14.29 2.11
N VAL A 115 13.30 13.89 2.24
CA VAL A 115 14.12 14.16 3.43
C VAL A 115 14.24 15.67 3.70
N GLN A 116 14.37 16.48 2.65
CA GLN A 116 14.37 17.94 2.80
C GLN A 116 13.02 18.45 3.33
N LYS A 117 11.89 17.92 2.85
CA LYS A 117 10.55 18.28 3.34
C LYS A 117 10.38 17.90 4.81
N VAL A 118 10.82 16.68 5.21
CA VAL A 118 10.77 16.25 6.61
C VAL A 118 11.48 17.24 7.52
N VAL A 119 12.71 17.61 7.17
CA VAL A 119 13.49 18.59 7.96
C VAL A 119 12.83 19.97 7.98
N LYS A 120 12.29 20.43 6.83
CA LYS A 120 11.61 21.72 6.73
C LYS A 120 10.36 21.78 7.60
N GLN A 121 9.64 20.67 7.73
CA GLN A 121 8.45 20.53 8.58
C GLN A 121 8.79 20.16 10.03
N LYS A 122 10.07 20.18 10.42
CA LYS A 122 10.54 19.81 11.77
C LYS A 122 10.14 18.38 12.19
N GLY A 123 10.04 17.46 11.21
CA GLY A 123 9.77 16.05 11.46
C GLY A 123 10.96 15.38 12.17
N ASN A 124 10.65 14.57 13.18
CA ASN A 124 11.63 13.76 13.92
C ASN A 124 11.57 12.28 13.57
N ALA A 125 10.56 11.86 12.79
CA ALA A 125 10.40 10.51 12.28
C ALA A 125 10.02 10.51 10.79
N LEU A 126 10.62 9.59 10.03
CA LEU A 126 10.29 9.32 8.64
C LEU A 126 9.93 7.84 8.49
N VAL A 127 8.72 7.56 8.07
CA VAL A 127 8.25 6.22 7.68
C VAL A 127 8.16 6.19 6.16
N ASN A 128 8.98 5.37 5.54
CA ASN A 128 9.15 5.42 4.09
C ASN A 128 9.01 4.04 3.47
N GLU A 129 8.14 3.93 2.50
CA GLU A 129 8.01 2.75 1.67
C GLU A 129 9.13 2.73 0.62
N CYS A 130 9.84 1.61 0.49
CA CYS A 130 10.86 1.42 -0.53
C CYS A 130 10.23 1.39 -1.92
N MET A 131 10.63 2.31 -2.78
CA MET A 131 10.11 2.38 -4.15
C MET A 131 11.01 1.64 -5.17
N ALA A 132 12.18 1.21 -4.75
CA ALA A 132 13.13 0.54 -5.62
C ALA A 132 12.78 -0.95 -5.75
N VAL A 133 12.60 -1.41 -6.99
CA VAL A 133 12.47 -2.84 -7.30
C VAL A 133 13.87 -3.43 -7.54
N ASN A 134 14.67 -2.79 -8.39
CA ASN A 134 16.02 -3.24 -8.71
C ASN A 134 16.93 -3.26 -7.47
N PRO A 135 17.64 -4.38 -7.18
CA PRO A 135 18.49 -4.53 -6.00
C PRO A 135 19.58 -3.45 -5.87
N ASP A 136 20.20 -3.01 -6.95
CA ASP A 136 21.21 -1.94 -6.91
C ASP A 136 20.59 -0.61 -6.46
N TYR A 137 19.38 -0.33 -6.92
CA TYR A 137 18.65 0.85 -6.46
C TYR A 137 18.17 0.74 -5.01
N GLN A 138 17.87 -0.47 -4.52
CA GLN A 138 17.57 -0.70 -3.11
C GLN A 138 18.79 -0.40 -2.23
N ILE A 139 20.00 -0.79 -2.66
CA ILE A 139 21.26 -0.46 -1.97
C ILE A 139 21.43 1.06 -1.87
N VAL A 140 21.34 1.77 -2.99
CA VAL A 140 21.46 3.24 -3.03
C VAL A 140 20.36 3.89 -2.17
N PHE A 141 19.15 3.36 -2.25
CA PHE A 141 18.01 3.86 -1.47
C PHE A 141 18.27 3.76 0.04
N GLN A 142 18.78 2.60 0.50
CA GLN A 142 19.07 2.38 1.92
C GLN A 142 20.36 3.08 2.36
N GLU A 143 21.46 2.92 1.64
CA GLU A 143 22.79 3.33 2.12
C GLU A 143 23.08 4.83 1.90
N ASP A 144 22.47 5.45 0.88
CA ASP A 144 22.73 6.86 0.55
C ASP A 144 21.52 7.77 0.76
N LEU A 145 20.28 7.33 0.48
CA LEU A 145 19.13 8.21 0.42
C LEU A 145 18.31 8.25 1.72
N VAL A 146 18.10 7.11 2.39
CA VAL A 146 17.27 7.03 3.60
C VAL A 146 18.12 6.79 4.85
N LYS A 147 19.09 5.92 4.77
CA LYS A 147 19.91 5.46 5.91
C LYS A 147 19.02 5.09 7.09
N ALA A 148 18.01 4.26 6.82
CA ALA A 148 17.08 3.83 7.84
C ALA A 148 17.80 3.12 8.98
N ASN A 149 17.35 3.37 10.21
CA ASN A 149 17.80 2.66 11.40
C ASN A 149 16.84 1.54 11.82
N ILE A 150 15.65 1.51 11.23
CA ILE A 150 14.73 0.36 11.30
C ILE A 150 14.38 -0.06 9.87
N GLY A 151 14.67 -1.30 9.53
CA GLY A 151 14.24 -1.96 8.30
C GLY A 151 13.03 -2.85 8.56
N VAL A 152 12.14 -2.96 7.60
CA VAL A 152 10.99 -3.87 7.62
C VAL A 152 11.00 -4.65 6.31
N ILE A 153 10.96 -5.98 6.39
CA ILE A 153 10.68 -6.85 5.25
C ILE A 153 9.33 -7.51 5.50
N VAL A 154 8.34 -7.08 4.72
CA VAL A 154 6.94 -7.46 4.94
C VAL A 154 6.71 -8.93 4.60
N ASN A 155 7.14 -9.34 3.43
CA ASN A 155 7.03 -10.70 2.91
C ASN A 155 7.97 -10.91 1.72
N VAL A 156 8.19 -12.19 1.40
CA VAL A 156 8.87 -12.65 0.19
C VAL A 156 7.84 -13.46 -0.61
N MET A 157 7.47 -12.97 -1.78
CA MET A 157 6.46 -13.58 -2.66
C MET A 157 6.88 -13.42 -4.12
N GLU A 158 6.29 -14.20 -5.00
CA GLU A 158 6.50 -14.08 -6.43
C GLU A 158 5.92 -12.77 -6.97
N ASP A 159 6.79 -11.88 -7.38
CA ASP A 159 6.49 -10.66 -8.13
C ASP A 159 7.79 -10.07 -8.68
N HIS A 160 7.73 -9.35 -9.77
CA HIS A 160 8.92 -8.73 -10.40
C HIS A 160 10.11 -9.69 -10.58
N MET A 161 9.84 -10.97 -10.90
CA MET A 161 10.86 -12.02 -11.00
C MET A 161 11.86 -11.77 -12.12
N ASP A 162 11.50 -10.96 -13.10
CA ASP A 162 12.38 -10.46 -14.17
C ASP A 162 13.50 -9.54 -13.64
N VAL A 163 13.29 -8.90 -12.49
CA VAL A 163 14.23 -7.94 -11.90
C VAL A 163 14.83 -8.44 -10.59
N LEU A 164 14.04 -9.09 -9.73
CA LEU A 164 14.46 -9.55 -8.41
C LEU A 164 15.15 -10.92 -8.45
N GLY A 165 14.92 -11.69 -9.51
CA GLY A 165 15.46 -13.04 -9.70
C GLY A 165 14.37 -14.11 -9.79
N PRO A 166 14.68 -15.27 -10.39
CA PRO A 166 13.70 -16.29 -10.76
C PRO A 166 13.16 -17.12 -9.59
N THR A 167 13.71 -16.98 -8.38
CA THR A 167 13.30 -17.75 -7.21
C THR A 167 12.98 -16.88 -6.02
N LEU A 168 12.18 -17.38 -5.08
CA LEU A 168 11.90 -16.69 -3.81
C LEU A 168 13.19 -16.42 -3.01
N GLN A 169 14.19 -17.29 -3.12
CA GLN A 169 15.51 -17.09 -2.49
C GLN A 169 16.24 -15.89 -3.07
N ASP A 170 16.17 -15.68 -4.39
CA ASP A 170 16.75 -14.50 -5.03
C ASP A 170 16.05 -13.21 -4.60
N ILE A 171 14.72 -13.25 -4.49
CA ILE A 171 13.92 -12.14 -3.98
C ILE A 171 14.31 -11.82 -2.52
N ALA A 172 14.41 -12.84 -1.66
CA ALA A 172 14.87 -12.65 -0.29
C ALA A 172 16.30 -12.06 -0.24
N GLN A 173 17.20 -12.54 -1.10
CA GLN A 173 18.56 -12.01 -1.22
C GLN A 173 18.55 -10.54 -1.65
N ALA A 174 17.72 -10.15 -2.62
CA ALA A 174 17.57 -8.76 -3.06
C ALA A 174 17.12 -7.84 -1.91
N PHE A 175 16.17 -8.29 -1.08
CA PHE A 175 15.67 -7.50 0.05
C PHE A 175 16.71 -7.28 1.16
N THR A 176 17.77 -8.09 1.22
CA THR A 176 18.85 -7.85 2.18
C THR A 176 19.50 -6.48 2.01
N ALA A 177 19.41 -5.88 0.82
CA ALA A 177 19.88 -4.53 0.53
C ALA A 177 19.29 -3.46 1.45
N THR A 178 18.07 -3.69 1.96
CA THR A 178 17.36 -2.72 2.83
C THR A 178 17.54 -2.98 4.32
N ILE A 179 18.29 -4.02 4.72
CA ILE A 179 18.60 -4.28 6.13
C ILE A 179 19.58 -3.20 6.63
N PRO A 180 19.23 -2.45 7.68
CA PRO A 180 20.12 -1.42 8.23
C PRO A 180 21.44 -1.99 8.74
N ARG A 181 22.42 -1.11 8.94
CA ARG A 181 23.63 -1.44 9.70
C ARG A 181 23.52 -0.87 11.11
N ASN A 182 23.84 -1.67 12.13
CA ASN A 182 23.75 -1.30 13.55
C ASN A 182 22.35 -0.75 13.91
N GLY A 183 21.30 -1.37 13.36
CA GLY A 183 19.91 -0.96 13.54
C GLY A 183 19.03 -2.12 13.98
N LYS A 184 17.76 -2.07 13.59
CA LYS A 184 16.78 -3.13 13.86
C LYS A 184 16.13 -3.58 12.54
N LEU A 185 15.78 -4.86 12.45
CA LEU A 185 15.05 -5.44 11.34
C LEU A 185 13.81 -6.14 11.87
N VAL A 186 12.65 -5.80 11.34
CA VAL A 186 11.37 -6.48 11.65
C VAL A 186 10.97 -7.34 10.46
N VAL A 187 10.69 -8.61 10.72
CA VAL A 187 10.24 -9.58 9.71
C VAL A 187 9.09 -10.42 10.26
N MET A 188 8.26 -10.93 9.35
CA MET A 188 7.29 -11.97 9.67
C MET A 188 8.02 -13.31 9.91
N LYS A 189 7.48 -14.13 10.79
CA LYS A 189 7.91 -15.52 10.99
C LYS A 189 7.46 -16.36 9.79
N ASP A 190 8.42 -16.75 8.97
CA ASP A 190 8.23 -17.55 7.77
C ASP A 190 9.46 -18.41 7.47
N GLU A 191 9.50 -19.05 6.31
CA GLU A 191 10.62 -19.88 5.85
C GLU A 191 11.94 -19.11 5.66
N PHE A 192 11.90 -17.78 5.52
CA PHE A 192 13.07 -16.92 5.33
C PHE A 192 13.62 -16.34 6.65
N THR A 193 12.98 -16.61 7.79
CA THR A 193 13.38 -16.06 9.10
C THR A 193 14.85 -16.33 9.42
N ASP A 194 15.31 -17.57 9.25
CA ASP A 194 16.71 -17.96 9.54
C ASP A 194 17.69 -17.31 8.57
N PHE A 195 17.29 -17.13 7.32
CA PHE A 195 18.08 -16.43 6.31
C PHE A 195 18.27 -14.96 6.71
N PHE A 196 17.19 -14.24 7.04
CA PHE A 196 17.26 -12.86 7.48
C PHE A 196 17.99 -12.70 8.81
N ALA A 197 17.92 -13.67 9.71
CA ALA A 197 18.67 -13.68 10.96
C ALA A 197 20.20 -13.69 10.71
N LYS A 198 20.66 -14.52 9.78
CA LYS A 198 22.07 -14.57 9.39
C LYS A 198 22.54 -13.25 8.75
N GLU A 199 21.72 -12.67 7.88
CA GLU A 199 22.03 -11.41 7.18
C GLU A 199 22.01 -10.21 8.14
N ALA A 200 21.05 -10.14 9.07
CA ALA A 200 20.98 -9.11 10.12
C ALA A 200 22.23 -9.17 11.03
N LYS A 201 22.65 -10.37 11.44
CA LYS A 201 23.85 -10.57 12.25
C LYS A 201 25.13 -10.04 11.57
N LYS A 202 25.28 -10.27 10.24
CA LYS A 202 26.40 -9.73 9.46
C LYS A 202 26.45 -8.19 9.51
N ARG A 203 25.30 -7.53 9.63
CA ARG A 203 25.14 -6.08 9.68
C ARG A 203 25.11 -5.50 11.10
N LYS A 204 25.27 -6.36 12.11
CA LYS A 204 25.11 -6.01 13.55
C LYS A 204 23.74 -5.39 13.83
N THR A 205 22.72 -5.96 13.22
CA THR A 205 21.33 -5.52 13.30
C THR A 205 20.54 -6.48 14.17
N GLU A 206 19.77 -5.92 15.13
CA GLU A 206 18.85 -6.68 15.96
C GLU A 206 17.69 -7.18 15.09
N LEU A 207 17.36 -8.46 15.17
CA LEU A 207 16.21 -9.03 14.47
C LEU A 207 15.01 -9.14 15.43
N ILE A 208 13.88 -8.63 15.00
CA ILE A 208 12.58 -8.77 15.65
C ILE A 208 11.70 -9.59 14.73
N VAL A 209 11.30 -10.77 15.20
CA VAL A 209 10.42 -11.70 14.47
C VAL A 209 9.03 -11.61 15.07
N VAL A 210 8.01 -11.41 14.23
CA VAL A 210 6.61 -11.32 14.65
C VAL A 210 5.80 -12.46 14.04
N ASP A 211 4.74 -12.89 14.74
CA ASP A 211 3.85 -13.96 14.27
C ASP A 211 2.43 -13.39 14.09
N LYS A 212 1.83 -13.62 12.92
CA LYS A 212 0.45 -13.22 12.63
C LYS A 212 -0.57 -13.90 13.52
N ASN A 213 -0.24 -15.08 14.05
CA ASN A 213 -1.13 -15.83 14.94
C ASN A 213 -1.32 -15.16 16.31
N ASP A 214 -0.47 -14.18 16.66
CA ASP A 214 -0.60 -13.37 17.89
C ASP A 214 -1.68 -12.28 17.77
N ILE A 215 -2.28 -12.09 16.58
CA ILE A 215 -3.27 -11.05 16.34
C ILE A 215 -4.68 -11.65 16.41
N PRO A 216 -5.49 -11.28 17.40
CA PRO A 216 -6.84 -11.80 17.54
C PRO A 216 -7.78 -11.18 16.46
N GLU A 217 -8.66 -11.99 15.90
CA GLU A 217 -9.66 -11.55 14.91
C GLU A 217 -10.58 -10.46 15.48
N SER A 218 -10.90 -10.51 16.76
CA SER A 218 -11.69 -9.46 17.44
C SER A 218 -11.04 -8.07 17.35
N TYR A 219 -9.73 -7.99 17.20
CA TYR A 219 -9.04 -6.73 16.95
C TYR A 219 -9.15 -6.32 15.48
N LEU A 220 -8.99 -7.27 14.54
CA LEU A 220 -9.09 -7.01 13.10
C LEU A 220 -10.47 -6.44 12.72
N ARG A 221 -11.55 -6.93 13.36
CA ARG A 221 -12.92 -6.43 13.16
C ARG A 221 -13.18 -5.00 13.64
N LYS A 222 -12.23 -4.38 14.33
CA LYS A 222 -12.34 -2.96 14.74
C LYS A 222 -11.93 -1.97 13.64
N PHE A 223 -11.25 -2.45 12.60
CA PHE A 223 -10.91 -1.62 11.45
C PHE A 223 -12.14 -1.40 10.56
N ASN A 224 -12.20 -0.23 9.96
CA ASN A 224 -13.25 0.12 8.99
C ASN A 224 -12.88 -0.25 7.54
N TYR A 225 -11.82 -1.05 7.36
CA TYR A 225 -11.39 -1.61 6.09
C TYR A 225 -10.74 -2.98 6.33
N LEU A 226 -10.64 -3.78 5.26
CA LEU A 226 -10.05 -5.12 5.34
C LEU A 226 -8.55 -5.02 5.66
N VAL A 227 -8.17 -5.58 6.79
CA VAL A 227 -6.78 -5.63 7.28
C VAL A 227 -6.36 -7.07 7.48
N PHE A 228 -5.15 -7.39 7.05
CA PHE A 228 -4.56 -8.72 7.26
C PHE A 228 -3.77 -8.76 8.57
N PRO A 229 -3.82 -9.88 9.33
CA PRO A 229 -3.10 -10.01 10.59
C PRO A 229 -1.59 -9.83 10.44
N ASP A 230 -1.03 -10.20 9.29
CA ASP A 230 0.38 -9.98 8.93
C ASP A 230 0.75 -8.49 9.02
N ASN A 231 -0.09 -7.60 8.49
CA ASN A 231 0.17 -6.15 8.51
C ASN A 231 0.19 -5.60 9.94
N VAL A 232 -0.75 -6.06 10.76
CA VAL A 232 -0.85 -5.66 12.17
C VAL A 232 0.35 -6.18 12.97
N ALA A 233 0.71 -7.45 12.79
CA ALA A 233 1.85 -8.04 13.47
C ALA A 233 3.16 -7.30 13.16
N ILE A 234 3.42 -7.00 11.88
CA ILE A 234 4.59 -6.23 11.45
C ILE A 234 4.57 -4.82 12.08
N ALA A 235 3.43 -4.13 12.05
CA ALA A 235 3.33 -2.79 12.62
C ALA A 235 3.56 -2.79 14.13
N LEU A 236 3.07 -3.81 14.87
CA LEU A 236 3.38 -4.01 16.28
C LEU A 236 4.86 -4.31 16.53
N GLY A 237 5.49 -5.11 15.66
CA GLY A 237 6.93 -5.36 15.73
C GLY A 237 7.75 -4.08 15.58
N VAL A 238 7.31 -3.16 14.72
CA VAL A 238 7.95 -1.84 14.61
C VAL A 238 7.69 -0.98 15.84
N ALA A 239 6.48 -1.00 16.40
CA ALA A 239 6.19 -0.33 17.67
C ALA A 239 7.12 -0.80 18.79
N GLN A 240 7.31 -2.12 18.91
CA GLN A 240 8.28 -2.73 19.84
C GLN A 240 9.71 -2.26 19.53
N ALA A 241 10.12 -2.21 18.27
CA ALA A 241 11.45 -1.77 17.85
C ALA A 241 11.73 -0.32 18.26
N VAL A 242 10.72 0.55 18.21
CA VAL A 242 10.80 1.97 18.60
C VAL A 242 10.69 2.14 20.12
N GLY A 243 10.01 1.24 20.81
CA GLY A 243 9.70 1.32 22.25
C GLY A 243 8.35 1.99 22.53
N VAL A 244 7.42 1.96 21.57
CA VAL A 244 6.05 2.43 21.76
C VAL A 244 5.25 1.39 22.52
N GLU A 245 4.50 1.83 23.52
CA GLU A 245 3.63 0.97 24.32
C GLU A 245 2.56 0.28 23.45
N LYS A 246 2.28 -1.01 23.73
CA LYS A 246 1.38 -1.83 22.92
C LYS A 246 -0.01 -1.22 22.77
N ASP A 247 -0.58 -0.68 23.85
CA ASP A 247 -1.93 -0.08 23.83
C ASP A 247 -1.97 1.21 23.00
N VAL A 248 -0.90 2.00 23.02
CA VAL A 248 -0.75 3.17 22.14
C VAL A 248 -0.67 2.72 20.68
N ALA A 249 0.13 1.69 20.40
CA ALA A 249 0.25 1.14 19.06
C ALA A 249 -1.09 0.60 18.51
N LEU A 250 -1.83 -0.15 19.34
CA LEU A 250 -3.14 -0.68 18.97
C LEU A 250 -4.15 0.45 18.68
N ARG A 251 -4.20 1.51 19.49
CA ARG A 251 -5.07 2.67 19.20
C ARG A 251 -4.63 3.40 17.95
N GLY A 252 -3.33 3.65 17.79
CA GLY A 252 -2.79 4.35 16.63
C GLY A 252 -3.10 3.64 15.30
N MET A 253 -3.02 2.29 15.26
CA MET A 253 -3.34 1.53 14.05
C MET A 253 -4.81 1.66 13.63
N LEU A 254 -5.74 1.72 14.57
CA LEU A 254 -7.18 1.89 14.25
C LEU A 254 -7.48 3.25 13.60
N ASN A 255 -6.62 4.24 13.83
CA ASN A 255 -6.70 5.57 13.22
C ASN A 255 -5.91 5.66 11.89
N ALA A 256 -5.34 4.54 11.42
CA ALA A 256 -4.61 4.53 10.15
C ALA A 256 -5.57 4.71 8.96
N PRO A 257 -5.31 5.70 8.08
CA PRO A 257 -6.13 5.86 6.90
C PRO A 257 -5.95 4.65 5.96
N PRO A 258 -7.04 4.15 5.34
CA PRO A 258 -6.94 3.06 4.38
C PRO A 258 -6.13 3.46 3.15
N ASP A 259 -5.56 2.47 2.45
CA ASP A 259 -5.01 2.71 1.13
C ASP A 259 -6.13 3.08 0.15
N PRO A 260 -5.85 3.93 -0.86
CA PRO A 260 -6.79 4.14 -1.96
C PRO A 260 -7.19 2.81 -2.61
N GLY A 261 -8.49 2.52 -2.63
CA GLY A 261 -9.02 1.25 -3.15
C GLY A 261 -8.98 0.08 -2.16
N ALA A 262 -8.66 0.32 -0.89
CA ALA A 262 -8.86 -0.68 0.15
C ALA A 262 -10.34 -1.09 0.24
N VAL A 263 -10.57 -2.35 0.57
CA VAL A 263 -11.93 -2.86 0.79
C VAL A 263 -12.45 -2.29 2.10
N GLU A 264 -13.42 -1.41 2.01
CA GLU A 264 -14.07 -0.82 3.19
C GLU A 264 -15.02 -1.82 3.83
N ILE A 265 -14.98 -1.88 5.16
CA ILE A 265 -15.91 -2.70 5.97
C ILE A 265 -16.50 -1.79 7.01
N LYS A 266 -17.84 -1.69 7.03
CA LYS A 266 -18.54 -0.77 7.92
C LYS A 266 -19.71 -1.46 8.58
N TYR A 267 -19.96 -1.14 9.82
CA TYR A 267 -21.23 -1.46 10.46
C TYR A 267 -22.20 -0.32 10.22
N PHE A 268 -23.45 -0.65 9.97
CA PHE A 268 -24.55 0.31 9.90
C PHE A 268 -25.82 -0.26 10.54
N ASN A 269 -26.70 0.60 11.02
CA ASN A 269 -27.93 0.21 11.66
C ASN A 269 -29.12 0.41 10.71
N ALA A 270 -29.86 -0.66 10.47
CA ALA A 270 -31.12 -0.60 9.73
C ALA A 270 -32.08 -1.65 10.30
N ASN A 271 -33.39 -1.38 10.26
CA ASN A 271 -34.42 -2.28 10.74
C ASN A 271 -34.19 -2.79 12.19
N ASN A 272 -33.66 -1.91 13.05
CA ASN A 272 -33.30 -2.24 14.44
C ASN A 272 -32.25 -3.36 14.57
N THR A 273 -31.50 -3.62 13.51
CA THR A 273 -30.43 -4.61 13.49
C THR A 273 -29.11 -3.98 13.04
N LYS A 274 -28.01 -4.54 13.53
CA LYS A 274 -26.67 -4.17 13.11
C LYS A 274 -26.30 -5.00 11.89
N ASN A 275 -25.94 -4.32 10.79
CA ASN A 275 -25.56 -4.93 9.53
C ASN A 275 -24.08 -4.66 9.25
N VAL A 276 -23.48 -5.47 8.36
CA VAL A 276 -22.10 -5.34 7.92
C VAL A 276 -22.09 -5.01 6.43
N PHE A 277 -21.50 -3.91 6.07
CA PHE A 277 -21.29 -3.49 4.68
C PHE A 277 -19.85 -3.73 4.28
N VAL A 278 -19.65 -4.32 3.10
CA VAL A 278 -18.34 -4.57 2.49
C VAL A 278 -18.31 -3.96 1.09
N ASN A 279 -17.55 -2.89 0.94
CA ASN A 279 -17.37 -2.21 -0.34
C ASN A 279 -16.22 -2.87 -1.13
N ALA A 280 -16.55 -3.90 -1.91
CA ALA A 280 -15.59 -4.56 -2.79
C ALA A 280 -15.75 -4.16 -4.27
N PHE A 281 -16.43 -3.05 -4.60
CA PHE A 281 -16.58 -2.57 -5.98
C PHE A 281 -15.26 -2.28 -6.69
N ALA A 282 -14.19 -2.01 -5.96
CA ALA A 282 -12.86 -1.79 -6.52
C ALA A 282 -12.17 -3.10 -6.98
N ALA A 283 -12.61 -4.25 -6.50
CA ALA A 283 -12.12 -5.55 -6.94
C ALA A 283 -12.65 -5.86 -8.35
N ASN A 284 -11.77 -5.87 -9.33
CA ASN A 284 -12.14 -5.92 -10.74
C ASN A 284 -12.22 -7.34 -11.31
N GLU A 285 -11.85 -8.34 -10.52
CA GLU A 285 -11.72 -9.74 -10.95
C GLU A 285 -12.46 -10.67 -10.01
N PRO A 286 -13.20 -11.68 -10.53
CA PRO A 286 -13.95 -12.62 -9.71
C PRO A 286 -13.12 -13.36 -8.66
N GLN A 287 -11.92 -13.84 -9.03
CA GLN A 287 -11.05 -14.59 -8.13
C GLN A 287 -10.56 -13.73 -6.94
N SER A 288 -10.12 -12.49 -7.22
CA SER A 288 -9.73 -11.55 -6.18
C SER A 288 -10.91 -11.21 -5.27
N THR A 289 -12.11 -11.02 -5.85
CA THR A 289 -13.34 -10.73 -5.10
C THR A 289 -13.75 -11.90 -4.21
N LYS A 290 -13.62 -13.13 -4.70
CA LYS A 290 -13.88 -14.36 -3.94
C LYS A 290 -12.89 -14.51 -2.77
N ALA A 291 -11.62 -14.21 -3.00
CA ALA A 291 -10.62 -14.22 -1.94
C ALA A 291 -10.92 -13.17 -0.84
N ILE A 292 -11.43 -11.98 -1.23
CA ILE A 292 -11.88 -10.95 -0.30
C ILE A 292 -13.08 -11.45 0.52
N LEU A 293 -14.10 -12.04 -0.13
CA LEU A 293 -15.28 -12.57 0.56
C LEU A 293 -14.89 -13.65 1.56
N ASN A 294 -14.12 -14.65 1.14
CA ASN A 294 -13.62 -15.71 2.02
C ASN A 294 -12.85 -15.13 3.22
N LYS A 295 -12.07 -14.07 2.99
CA LYS A 295 -11.33 -13.41 4.06
C LYS A 295 -12.25 -12.66 5.02
N VAL A 296 -13.27 -11.95 4.52
CA VAL A 296 -14.29 -11.29 5.35
C VAL A 296 -15.03 -12.33 6.19
N GLU A 297 -15.45 -13.45 5.60
CA GLU A 297 -16.13 -14.54 6.30
C GLU A 297 -15.25 -15.16 7.39
N SER A 298 -13.94 -15.31 7.15
CA SER A 298 -13.00 -15.85 8.13
C SER A 298 -12.85 -14.98 9.39
N TYR A 299 -13.34 -13.74 9.37
CA TYR A 299 -13.30 -12.84 10.54
C TYR A 299 -14.55 -12.95 11.43
N ASP A 300 -15.45 -13.86 11.13
CA ASP A 300 -16.62 -14.18 11.94
C ASP A 300 -17.45 -12.91 12.31
N TYR A 301 -17.77 -12.11 11.29
CA TYR A 301 -18.67 -10.98 11.46
C TYR A 301 -20.08 -11.46 11.85
N PRO A 302 -20.77 -10.75 12.76
CA PRO A 302 -22.10 -11.18 13.22
C PRO A 302 -23.17 -10.89 12.16
N TYR A 303 -23.50 -11.87 11.32
CA TYR A 303 -24.62 -11.80 10.38
C TYR A 303 -25.34 -13.15 10.30
N THR A 304 -26.61 -13.12 9.87
CA THR A 304 -27.46 -14.31 9.65
C THR A 304 -27.86 -14.45 8.19
N LYS A 305 -27.65 -13.41 7.39
CA LYS A 305 -28.04 -13.33 5.99
C LYS A 305 -26.93 -12.71 5.16
N LYS A 306 -26.67 -13.26 3.98
CA LYS A 306 -25.69 -12.72 3.04
C LYS A 306 -26.38 -12.15 1.80
N VAL A 307 -26.20 -10.87 1.57
CA VAL A 307 -26.72 -10.12 0.43
C VAL A 307 -25.59 -9.71 -0.48
N VAL A 308 -25.61 -10.14 -1.72
CA VAL A 308 -24.64 -9.70 -2.75
C VAL A 308 -25.31 -8.61 -3.58
N ILE A 309 -24.60 -7.49 -3.79
CA ILE A 309 -25.01 -6.44 -4.72
C ILE A 309 -24.07 -6.44 -5.89
N LEU A 310 -24.57 -6.80 -7.08
CA LEU A 310 -23.81 -6.78 -8.32
C LEU A 310 -24.19 -5.56 -9.16
N ASN A 311 -23.26 -4.61 -9.33
CA ASN A 311 -23.46 -3.44 -10.18
C ASN A 311 -22.89 -3.69 -11.58
N CYS A 312 -23.78 -3.81 -12.58
CA CYS A 312 -23.47 -4.08 -13.97
C CYS A 312 -23.32 -2.79 -14.80
N ARG A 313 -22.57 -2.89 -15.92
CA ARG A 313 -22.38 -1.78 -16.86
C ARG A 313 -22.45 -2.27 -18.30
N SER A 314 -23.13 -1.51 -19.16
CA SER A 314 -23.29 -1.83 -20.57
C SER A 314 -21.99 -1.78 -21.40
N ASP A 315 -21.00 -1.00 -20.95
CA ASP A 315 -19.67 -0.90 -21.58
C ASP A 315 -18.66 -1.92 -21.01
N ARG A 316 -19.08 -2.78 -20.07
CA ARG A 316 -18.27 -3.80 -19.39
C ARG A 316 -19.01 -5.15 -19.29
N VAL A 317 -19.71 -5.54 -20.33
CA VAL A 317 -20.52 -6.78 -20.35
C VAL A 317 -19.67 -8.03 -20.10
N ASP A 318 -18.44 -8.05 -20.61
CA ASP A 318 -17.51 -9.18 -20.38
C ASP A 318 -17.17 -9.33 -18.89
N ARG A 319 -17.04 -8.23 -18.15
CA ARG A 319 -16.85 -8.30 -16.70
C ARG A 319 -18.09 -8.88 -16.01
N THR A 320 -19.28 -8.42 -16.38
CA THR A 320 -20.53 -9.00 -15.84
C THR A 320 -20.56 -10.51 -16.05
N ARG A 321 -20.22 -10.98 -17.27
CA ARG A 321 -20.15 -12.41 -17.59
C ARG A 321 -19.16 -13.15 -16.69
N GLN A 322 -17.96 -12.63 -16.52
CA GLN A 322 -16.95 -13.23 -15.64
C GLN A 322 -17.44 -13.33 -14.19
N PHE A 323 -18.16 -12.29 -13.68
CA PHE A 323 -18.73 -12.34 -12.35
C PHE A 323 -19.86 -13.37 -12.24
N VAL A 324 -20.70 -13.53 -13.26
CA VAL A 324 -21.74 -14.56 -13.31
C VAL A 324 -21.09 -15.94 -13.22
N GLU A 325 -20.18 -16.26 -14.15
CA GLU A 325 -19.59 -17.59 -14.32
C GLU A 325 -18.59 -17.99 -13.22
N ASN A 326 -17.87 -17.04 -12.62
CA ASN A 326 -16.74 -17.34 -11.74
C ASN A 326 -16.86 -16.73 -10.32
N PHE A 327 -18.00 -16.11 -10.01
CA PHE A 327 -18.28 -15.59 -8.67
C PHE A 327 -19.67 -15.98 -8.20
N ILE A 328 -20.74 -15.56 -8.91
CA ILE A 328 -22.13 -15.79 -8.44
C ILE A 328 -22.47 -17.27 -8.37
N GLU A 329 -22.02 -18.09 -9.34
CA GLU A 329 -22.23 -19.55 -9.32
C GLU A 329 -21.45 -20.26 -8.19
N ASP A 330 -20.35 -19.66 -7.75
CA ASP A 330 -19.39 -20.30 -6.84
C ASP A 330 -19.56 -19.89 -5.37
N VAL A 331 -20.30 -18.79 -5.09
CA VAL A 331 -20.43 -18.27 -3.73
C VAL A 331 -21.81 -18.52 -3.14
N GLU A 332 -21.84 -18.82 -1.85
CA GLU A 332 -23.09 -18.92 -1.13
C GLU A 332 -23.62 -17.52 -0.78
N PHE A 333 -24.91 -17.26 -1.06
CA PHE A 333 -25.61 -16.05 -0.67
C PHE A 333 -27.13 -16.35 -0.53
N ASP A 334 -27.86 -15.48 0.14
CA ASP A 334 -29.33 -15.58 0.31
C ASP A 334 -30.05 -14.70 -0.71
N THR A 335 -29.56 -13.49 -0.93
CA THR A 335 -30.16 -12.51 -1.85
C THR A 335 -29.11 -11.93 -2.79
N LEU A 336 -29.45 -11.85 -4.08
CA LEU A 336 -28.71 -11.11 -5.10
C LEU A 336 -29.51 -9.88 -5.53
N ILE A 337 -28.98 -8.69 -5.31
CA ILE A 337 -29.50 -7.43 -5.86
C ILE A 337 -28.64 -7.06 -7.06
N CYS A 338 -29.26 -6.98 -8.24
CA CYS A 338 -28.57 -6.59 -9.47
C CYS A 338 -28.97 -5.16 -9.86
N THR A 339 -27.97 -4.30 -10.09
CA THR A 339 -28.19 -2.89 -10.44
C THR A 339 -27.41 -2.51 -11.71
N GLY A 340 -27.70 -1.34 -12.25
CA GLY A 340 -26.97 -0.79 -13.40
C GLY A 340 -27.62 -1.15 -14.73
N LYS A 341 -26.85 -1.68 -15.67
CA LYS A 341 -27.31 -1.95 -17.05
C LYS A 341 -26.75 -3.27 -17.58
N SER A 342 -27.52 -3.90 -18.50
CA SER A 342 -27.15 -5.18 -19.15
C SER A 342 -27.10 -6.35 -18.16
N THR A 343 -28.18 -6.51 -17.41
CA THR A 343 -28.32 -7.52 -16.35
C THR A 343 -28.89 -8.86 -16.85
N GLN A 344 -29.26 -8.99 -18.13
CA GLN A 344 -29.97 -10.16 -18.66
C GLN A 344 -29.29 -11.49 -18.32
N MET A 345 -27.96 -11.58 -18.48
CA MET A 345 -27.23 -12.81 -18.17
C MET A 345 -27.26 -13.19 -16.68
N VAL A 346 -27.38 -12.18 -15.80
CA VAL A 346 -27.60 -12.43 -14.35
C VAL A 346 -29.01 -12.99 -14.13
N THR A 347 -29.99 -12.42 -14.81
CA THR A 347 -31.38 -12.91 -14.76
C THR A 347 -31.51 -14.34 -15.27
N ASP A 348 -30.82 -14.67 -16.36
CA ASP A 348 -30.80 -16.02 -16.93
C ASP A 348 -30.19 -17.03 -15.94
N LEU A 349 -29.08 -16.70 -15.29
CA LEU A 349 -28.49 -17.53 -14.24
C LEU A 349 -29.46 -17.73 -13.07
N MET A 350 -30.09 -16.66 -12.58
CA MET A 350 -30.93 -16.72 -11.38
C MET A 350 -32.21 -17.55 -11.60
N GLN A 351 -32.64 -17.76 -12.83
CA GLN A 351 -33.74 -18.71 -13.16
C GLN A 351 -33.37 -20.18 -12.81
N HIS A 352 -32.07 -20.48 -12.74
CA HIS A 352 -31.58 -21.81 -12.39
C HIS A 352 -31.27 -21.96 -10.90
N LEU A 353 -31.45 -20.89 -10.11
CA LEU A 353 -31.25 -20.84 -8.66
C LEU A 353 -32.51 -20.39 -7.93
N PRO A 354 -33.62 -21.13 -8.04
CA PRO A 354 -34.92 -20.71 -7.52
C PRO A 354 -34.99 -20.61 -5.99
N GLU A 355 -34.06 -21.21 -5.28
CA GLU A 355 -33.94 -21.13 -3.81
C GLU A 355 -33.32 -19.81 -3.32
N LYS A 356 -32.70 -19.04 -4.22
CA LYS A 356 -32.11 -17.74 -3.92
C LYS A 356 -33.06 -16.60 -4.23
N THR A 357 -33.08 -15.57 -3.41
CA THR A 357 -33.84 -14.35 -3.71
C THR A 357 -33.10 -13.51 -4.74
N TYR A 358 -33.81 -13.09 -5.80
CA TYR A 358 -33.26 -12.21 -6.83
C TYR A 358 -34.06 -10.93 -6.97
N ILE A 359 -33.40 -9.79 -6.89
CA ILE A 359 -33.98 -8.45 -7.06
C ILE A 359 -33.27 -7.76 -8.21
N ASN A 360 -33.94 -7.65 -9.35
CA ASN A 360 -33.41 -6.96 -10.52
C ASN A 360 -33.87 -5.49 -10.53
N LEU A 361 -32.93 -4.58 -10.43
CA LEU A 361 -33.14 -3.13 -10.44
C LEU A 361 -32.41 -2.47 -11.63
N GLU A 362 -32.39 -3.18 -12.78
CA GLU A 362 -31.85 -2.61 -14.01
C GLU A 362 -32.63 -1.36 -14.41
N ASN A 363 -31.91 -0.24 -14.62
CA ASN A 363 -32.48 1.06 -14.99
C ASN A 363 -33.52 1.65 -14.00
N HIS A 364 -33.61 1.13 -12.76
CA HIS A 364 -34.43 1.72 -11.71
C HIS A 364 -33.82 3.00 -11.14
N ASP A 365 -34.69 3.83 -10.56
CA ASP A 365 -34.24 5.01 -9.82
C ASP A 365 -33.50 4.60 -8.56
N PHE A 366 -32.59 5.47 -8.12
CA PHE A 366 -31.73 5.16 -6.96
C PHE A 366 -32.56 4.93 -5.68
N SER A 367 -33.71 5.61 -5.53
CA SER A 367 -34.62 5.39 -4.40
C SER A 367 -35.17 3.96 -4.29
N ASP A 368 -35.31 3.24 -5.40
CA ASP A 368 -35.73 1.84 -5.38
C ASP A 368 -34.59 0.92 -4.95
N ILE A 369 -33.34 1.27 -5.33
CA ILE A 369 -32.13 0.58 -4.85
C ILE A 369 -31.99 0.75 -3.33
N GLU A 370 -32.19 1.97 -2.80
CA GLU A 370 -32.17 2.24 -1.35
C GLU A 370 -33.20 1.39 -0.61
N LYS A 371 -34.44 1.36 -1.10
CA LYS A 371 -35.53 0.55 -0.50
C LYS A 371 -35.16 -0.94 -0.50
N ALA A 372 -34.63 -1.46 -1.60
CA ALA A 372 -34.23 -2.86 -1.69
C ALA A 372 -33.07 -3.19 -0.75
N ILE A 373 -32.08 -2.32 -0.61
CA ILE A 373 -30.99 -2.50 0.35
C ILE A 373 -31.54 -2.51 1.78
N LEU A 374 -32.38 -1.54 2.13
CA LEU A 374 -32.95 -1.47 3.46
C LEU A 374 -33.86 -2.66 3.77
N SER A 375 -34.69 -3.13 2.80
CA SER A 375 -35.56 -4.30 3.01
C SER A 375 -34.76 -5.59 3.26
N GLU A 376 -33.51 -5.67 2.80
CA GLU A 376 -32.65 -6.83 2.98
C GLU A 376 -31.69 -6.68 4.19
N SER A 377 -31.67 -5.49 4.83
CA SER A 377 -30.76 -5.16 5.93
C SER A 377 -31.31 -5.62 7.30
N HIS A 378 -31.38 -6.94 7.48
CA HIS A 378 -31.82 -7.58 8.74
C HIS A 378 -30.71 -8.49 9.26
N GLN A 379 -29.75 -7.95 10.04
CA GLN A 379 -28.54 -8.64 10.48
C GLN A 379 -27.78 -9.27 9.28
N ALA A 380 -27.63 -8.46 8.23
CA ALA A 380 -27.07 -8.90 6.95
C ALA A 380 -25.60 -8.52 6.79
N LEU A 381 -24.86 -9.38 6.06
CA LEU A 381 -23.62 -9.03 5.40
C LEU A 381 -23.98 -8.57 3.97
N ILE A 382 -23.79 -7.28 3.67
CA ILE A 382 -24.01 -6.71 2.35
C ILE A 382 -22.66 -6.59 1.64
N PHE A 383 -22.44 -7.46 0.66
CA PHE A 383 -21.19 -7.56 -0.08
C PHE A 383 -21.36 -7.00 -1.49
N CYS A 384 -20.70 -5.86 -1.77
CA CYS A 384 -20.86 -5.13 -3.02
C CYS A 384 -19.74 -5.45 -4.01
N VAL A 385 -20.12 -5.84 -5.24
CA VAL A 385 -19.19 -6.29 -6.29
C VAL A 385 -19.53 -5.72 -7.67
N GLY A 386 -18.64 -5.89 -8.62
CA GLY A 386 -18.80 -5.44 -10.01
C GLY A 386 -18.12 -4.09 -10.26
N ASN A 387 -18.89 -3.06 -10.52
CA ASN A 387 -18.33 -1.74 -10.86
C ASN A 387 -18.73 -0.66 -9.85
N ILE A 388 -17.78 0.19 -9.44
CA ILE A 388 -18.08 1.33 -8.56
C ILE A 388 -18.83 2.46 -9.29
N HIS A 389 -18.62 2.62 -10.61
CA HIS A 389 -19.25 3.70 -11.37
C HIS A 389 -20.76 3.50 -11.56
N GLY A 390 -21.49 4.61 -11.68
CA GLY A 390 -22.95 4.63 -11.77
C GLY A 390 -23.61 4.38 -10.39
N PRO A 391 -24.55 3.44 -10.25
CA PRO A 391 -25.18 3.14 -8.97
C PRO A 391 -24.22 2.73 -7.85
N GLY A 392 -23.09 2.06 -8.17
CA GLY A 392 -22.16 1.54 -7.16
C GLY A 392 -21.60 2.60 -6.22
N GLY A 393 -21.15 3.75 -6.74
CA GLY A 393 -20.68 4.87 -5.91
C GLY A 393 -21.76 5.44 -5.01
N LYS A 394 -22.99 5.59 -5.54
CA LYS A 394 -24.12 6.08 -4.77
C LYS A 394 -24.56 5.10 -3.67
N ILE A 395 -24.44 3.79 -3.92
CA ILE A 395 -24.71 2.75 -2.90
C ILE A 395 -23.72 2.89 -1.74
N ALA A 396 -22.44 3.06 -2.04
CA ALA A 396 -21.43 3.27 -1.02
C ALA A 396 -21.72 4.53 -0.19
N GLU A 397 -21.94 5.68 -0.85
CA GLU A 397 -22.29 6.95 -0.20
C GLU A 397 -23.57 6.86 0.65
N PHE A 398 -24.59 6.16 0.15
CA PHE A 398 -25.85 5.95 0.89
C PHE A 398 -25.62 5.19 2.19
N ILE A 399 -24.91 4.04 2.13
CA ILE A 399 -24.66 3.22 3.33
C ILE A 399 -23.72 3.95 4.29
N GLU A 400 -22.75 4.70 3.78
CA GLU A 400 -21.88 5.55 4.60
C GLU A 400 -22.65 6.65 5.35
N GLY A 401 -23.74 7.13 4.78
CA GLY A 401 -24.61 8.13 5.38
C GLY A 401 -25.61 7.58 6.44
N ILE A 402 -25.71 6.25 6.60
CA ILE A 402 -26.52 5.62 7.64
C ILE A 402 -25.67 5.50 8.92
N GLU A 403 -26.13 6.13 10.01
CA GLU A 403 -25.48 6.08 11.33
C GLU A 403 -25.71 4.74 12.07
#